data_7e573c2392426b80696f91f3eff6667d
#
_entry.id   7e573c2392426b80696f91f3eff6667d
#
_cell.length_a   1.000
_cell.length_b   1.000
_cell.length_c   1.000
_cell.angle_alpha   90.00
_cell.angle_beta   90.00
_cell.angle_gamma   90.00
#
_symmetry.space_group_name_H-M   'P 1'
#
loop_
_entity.id
_entity.type
_entity.pdbx_description
1 polymer ?
#
loop_
_entity_poly.entity_id
_entity_poly.type
_entity_poly.pdbx_seq_one_letter_code
_entity_poly.pdbx_strand_id
1 'polypeptide(L)'
;NYSFDMCFIGCNGVDENFGVTTADESEAFIKSLAIQNSKKKYVLADKTKFGHRKFQKFAELDEVTILSYEVPEKYKSFKNIIEIK
;
A
#
# COMPACT_ATOMS: atom_id res chain seq x y z
N ASN A 1 -16.11 -15.12 7.96
CA ASN A 1 -14.75 -14.98 8.49
C ASN A 1 -13.71 -15.62 7.62
N TYR A 2 -13.20 -14.85 6.70
CA TYR A 2 -12.16 -15.31 5.80
C TYR A 2 -10.81 -14.84 6.32
N SER A 3 -9.84 -15.74 6.25
CA SER A 3 -8.47 -15.42 6.61
C SER A 3 -7.60 -15.84 5.44
N PHE A 4 -6.84 -14.89 4.92
CA PHE A 4 -5.94 -15.13 3.79
C PHE A 4 -4.50 -15.21 4.29
N ASP A 5 -3.70 -16.07 3.66
CA ASP A 5 -2.28 -16.11 3.98
C ASP A 5 -1.58 -14.83 3.54
N MET A 6 -1.97 -14.29 2.41
CA MET A 6 -1.41 -13.04 1.91
C MET A 6 -2.35 -12.36 0.93
N CYS A 7 -2.17 -11.07 0.75
CA CYS A 7 -2.88 -10.33 -0.28
C CYS A 7 -1.90 -9.42 -1.02
N PHE A 8 -2.20 -9.18 -2.30
CA PHE A 8 -1.46 -8.26 -3.14
C PHE A 8 -2.45 -7.24 -3.68
N ILE A 9 -2.28 -5.98 -3.33
CA ILE A 9 -3.28 -4.95 -3.61
C ILE A 9 -2.61 -3.74 -4.26
N GLY A 10 -3.22 -3.22 -5.33
CA GLY A 10 -2.75 -1.99 -5.94
C GLY A 10 -3.18 -0.76 -5.15
N CYS A 11 -2.58 0.38 -5.43
CA CYS A 11 -2.92 1.63 -4.80
C CYS A 11 -2.77 2.78 -5.80
N ASN A 12 -3.27 3.95 -5.41
CA ASN A 12 -3.12 5.16 -6.21
C ASN A 12 -2.17 6.18 -5.57
N GLY A 13 -1.85 6.01 -4.31
CA GLY A 13 -0.92 6.91 -3.63
C GLY A 13 -0.26 6.25 -2.43
N VAL A 14 1.00 6.59 -2.22
CA VAL A 14 1.77 6.20 -1.05
C VAL A 14 2.39 7.46 -0.48
N ASP A 15 1.99 7.82 0.73
CA ASP A 15 2.47 9.03 1.39
C ASP A 15 3.08 8.66 2.74
N GLU A 16 4.25 9.21 3.02
CA GLU A 16 5.00 8.85 4.22
C GLU A 16 4.27 9.24 5.51
N ASN A 17 3.44 10.27 5.45
CA ASN A 17 2.73 10.77 6.64
C ASN A 17 1.29 10.31 6.71
N PHE A 18 0.64 10.18 5.56
CA PHE A 18 -0.79 9.88 5.53
C PHE A 18 -1.08 8.39 5.40
N GLY A 19 -0.30 7.68 4.60
CA GLY A 19 -0.51 6.26 4.39
C GLY A 19 -0.75 5.89 2.94
N VAL A 20 -1.47 4.78 2.74
CA VAL A 20 -1.72 4.21 1.42
C VAL A 20 -3.15 4.50 1.01
N THR A 21 -3.32 5.06 -0.19
CA THR A 21 -4.61 5.61 -0.58
C THR A 21 -5.08 5.14 -1.95
N THR A 22 -6.38 5.27 -2.15
CA THR A 22 -7.02 5.06 -3.44
C THR A 22 -8.03 6.18 -3.64
N ALA A 23 -8.52 6.36 -4.85
CA ALA A 23 -9.42 7.48 -5.15
C ALA A 23 -10.87 7.21 -4.75
N ASP A 24 -11.28 5.95 -4.76
CA ASP A 24 -12.68 5.56 -4.63
C ASP A 24 -12.97 4.94 -3.27
N GLU A 25 -14.05 5.40 -2.65
CA GLU A 25 -14.44 4.96 -1.31
C GLU A 25 -14.76 3.45 -1.25
N SER A 26 -15.46 2.94 -2.25
CA SER A 26 -15.81 1.53 -2.25
C SER A 26 -14.58 0.65 -2.44
N GLU A 27 -13.62 1.10 -3.26
CA GLU A 27 -12.34 0.39 -3.38
C GLU A 27 -11.58 0.40 -2.07
N ALA A 28 -11.57 1.55 -1.38
CA ALA A 28 -10.88 1.66 -0.10
C ALA A 28 -11.45 0.68 0.91
N PHE A 29 -12.77 0.56 0.95
CA PHE A 29 -13.43 -0.36 1.87
C PHE A 29 -13.02 -1.80 1.61
N ILE A 30 -13.09 -2.23 0.34
CA ILE A 30 -12.73 -3.60 -0.03
C ILE A 30 -11.26 -3.87 0.24
N LYS A 31 -10.39 -2.92 -0.08
CA LYS A 31 -8.95 -3.07 0.15
C LYS A 31 -8.63 -3.14 1.64
N SER A 32 -9.30 -2.33 2.45
CA SER A 32 -9.07 -2.38 3.89
C SER A 32 -9.49 -3.71 4.48
N LEU A 33 -10.58 -4.30 3.98
CA LEU A 33 -11.01 -5.62 4.44
C LEU A 33 -9.97 -6.70 4.09
N ALA A 34 -9.42 -6.64 2.88
CA ALA A 34 -8.40 -7.60 2.47
C ALA A 34 -7.16 -7.47 3.36
N ILE A 35 -6.75 -6.24 3.66
CA ILE A 35 -5.62 -5.99 4.55
C ILE A 35 -5.90 -6.57 5.94
N GLN A 36 -7.06 -6.29 6.50
CA GLN A 36 -7.41 -6.77 7.84
C GLN A 36 -7.45 -8.29 7.94
N ASN A 37 -7.81 -8.95 6.86
CA ASN A 37 -8.01 -10.40 6.89
C ASN A 37 -6.83 -11.20 6.34
N SER A 38 -5.72 -10.55 6.05
CA SER A 38 -4.52 -11.21 5.53
C SER A 38 -3.41 -11.22 6.55
N LYS A 39 -2.63 -12.30 6.57
CA LYS A 39 -1.47 -12.39 7.44
C LYS A 39 -0.31 -11.59 6.89
N LYS A 40 -0.07 -11.71 5.58
CA LYS A 40 0.97 -10.94 4.89
C LYS A 40 0.28 -9.98 3.93
N LYS A 41 0.69 -8.72 3.99
CA LYS A 41 -0.05 -7.63 3.36
C LYS A 41 0.88 -6.86 2.44
N TYR A 42 0.72 -7.08 1.14
CA TYR A 42 1.56 -6.47 0.12
C TYR A 42 0.77 -5.49 -0.71
N VAL A 43 1.35 -4.31 -0.92
CA VAL A 43 0.77 -3.28 -1.77
C VAL A 43 1.73 -3.05 -2.93
N LEU A 44 1.19 -3.07 -4.14
CA LEU A 44 1.99 -2.87 -5.35
C LEU A 44 1.87 -1.42 -5.77
N ALA A 45 3.00 -0.76 -5.98
CA ALA A 45 3.01 0.65 -6.37
C ALA A 45 4.11 0.87 -7.40
N ASP A 46 3.76 1.55 -8.49
CA ASP A 46 4.81 2.00 -9.39
C ASP A 46 5.37 3.33 -8.88
N LYS A 47 6.45 3.79 -9.49
CA LYS A 47 7.15 4.99 -9.06
C LYS A 47 6.24 6.21 -8.94
N THR A 48 5.24 6.32 -9.82
CA THR A 48 4.38 7.50 -9.87
C THR A 48 3.42 7.61 -8.69
N LYS A 49 3.26 6.54 -7.91
CA LYS A 49 2.33 6.55 -6.77
C LYS A 49 2.94 7.15 -5.51
N PHE A 50 4.27 7.18 -5.44
CA PHE A 50 4.95 7.68 -4.25
C PHE A 50 4.84 9.20 -4.13
N GLY A 51 4.59 9.69 -2.92
CA GLY A 51 4.48 11.09 -2.66
C GLY A 51 3.11 11.68 -2.97
N HIS A 52 2.16 10.84 -3.34
CA HIS A 52 0.81 11.27 -3.67
C HIS A 52 -0.18 10.76 -2.65
N ARG A 53 -1.23 11.54 -2.44
CA ARG A 53 -2.26 11.24 -1.48
C ARG A 53 -3.61 11.43 -2.13
N LYS A 54 -4.36 10.32 -2.26
CA LYS A 54 -5.71 10.38 -2.79
C LYS A 54 -6.70 10.51 -1.64
N PHE A 55 -7.99 10.56 -1.96
CA PHE A 55 -9.00 10.89 -0.96
C PHE A 55 -9.21 9.83 0.10
N GLN A 56 -9.04 8.57 -0.25
CA GLN A 56 -9.44 7.48 0.63
C GLN A 56 -8.24 6.67 1.08
N LYS A 57 -7.94 6.72 2.36
CA LYS A 57 -6.88 5.90 2.95
C LYS A 57 -7.43 4.51 3.23
N PHE A 58 -6.68 3.48 2.88
CA PHE A 58 -7.09 2.12 3.21
C PHE A 58 -6.08 1.37 4.08
N ALA A 59 -4.91 1.92 4.31
CA ALA A 59 -3.91 1.32 5.20
C ALA A 59 -2.93 2.37 5.67
N GLU A 60 -2.40 2.15 6.87
CA GLU A 60 -1.26 2.91 7.33
C GLU A 60 -0.02 2.36 6.63
N LEU A 61 0.98 3.22 6.43
CA LEU A 61 2.18 2.77 5.73
C LEU A 61 2.85 1.60 6.43
N ASP A 62 2.89 1.63 7.76
CA ASP A 62 3.56 0.59 8.53
C ASP A 62 2.76 -0.70 8.68
N GLU A 63 1.51 -0.73 8.20
CA GLU A 63 0.69 -1.94 8.23
C GLU A 63 1.02 -2.90 7.09
N VAL A 64 1.69 -2.42 6.04
CA VAL A 64 1.84 -3.17 4.80
C VAL A 64 3.30 -3.17 4.35
N THR A 65 3.60 -4.08 3.43
CA THR A 65 4.88 -4.05 2.72
C THR A 65 4.60 -3.53 1.32
N ILE A 66 5.30 -2.47 0.94
CA ILE A 66 5.14 -1.88 -0.39
C ILE A 66 6.17 -2.53 -1.32
N LEU A 67 5.70 -3.03 -2.46
CA LEU A 67 6.57 -3.61 -3.48
C LEU A 67 6.55 -2.71 -4.70
N SER A 68 7.72 -2.35 -5.21
CA SER A 68 7.82 -1.50 -6.38
C SER A 68 9.07 -1.86 -7.17
N TYR A 69 9.01 -1.72 -8.48
CA TYR A 69 10.19 -1.91 -9.33
C TYR A 69 11.13 -0.72 -9.26
N GLU A 70 10.62 0.43 -8.89
CA GLU A 70 11.44 1.63 -8.80
C GLU A 70 10.97 2.47 -7.62
N VAL A 71 11.82 2.58 -6.60
CA VAL A 71 11.50 3.30 -5.37
C VAL A 71 12.24 4.64 -5.39
N PRO A 72 11.52 5.76 -5.24
CA PRO A 72 12.17 7.06 -5.17
C PRO A 72 13.11 7.14 -3.97
N GLU A 73 14.16 7.91 -4.12
CA GLU A 73 15.23 8.01 -3.11
C GLU A 73 14.69 8.29 -1.72
N LYS A 74 13.72 9.18 -1.62
CA LYS A 74 13.13 9.58 -0.34
C LYS A 74 12.53 8.40 0.42
N TYR A 75 12.05 7.39 -0.29
CA TYR A 75 11.37 6.23 0.31
C TYR A 75 12.27 5.03 0.51
N LYS A 76 13.54 5.10 0.11
CA LYS A 76 14.44 3.95 0.19
C LYS A 76 14.85 3.61 1.61
N SER A 77 14.71 4.53 2.56
CA SER A 77 15.05 4.28 3.95
C SER A 77 13.99 3.50 4.72
N PHE A 78 12.80 3.36 4.16
CA PHE A 78 11.71 2.63 4.83
C PHE A 78 11.93 1.14 4.69
N LYS A 79 11.97 0.43 5.84
CA LYS A 79 12.23 -1.02 5.84
C LYS A 79 11.14 -1.81 5.15
N ASN A 80 9.92 -1.31 5.18
CA ASN A 80 8.77 -2.01 4.60
C ASN A 80 8.49 -1.61 3.16
N ILE A 81 9.40 -0.86 2.53
CA ILE A 81 9.29 -0.53 1.10
C ILE A 81 10.43 -1.27 0.40
N ILE A 82 10.05 -2.22 -0.45
CA ILE A 82 10.98 -3.14 -1.08
C ILE A 82 11.07 -2.84 -2.58
N GLU A 83 12.28 -2.63 -3.07
CA GLU A 83 12.48 -2.47 -4.51
C GLU A 83 12.75 -3.84 -5.11
N ILE A 84 11.92 -4.21 -6.09
CA ILE A 84 12.02 -5.51 -6.76
C ILE A 84 12.99 -5.37 -7.94
N LYS A 85 13.90 -6.33 -8.03
CA LYS A 85 14.89 -6.30 -9.11
C LYS A 85 14.67 -7.37 -10.15
#